data_676cf124601e8e692aae1ca0da090cbf
#
_entry.id   676cf124601e8e692aae1ca0da090cbf
#
_cell.length_a   1.000
_cell.length_b   1.000
_cell.length_c   1.000
_cell.angle_alpha   90.00
_cell.angle_beta   90.00
_cell.angle_gamma   90.00
#
_symmetry.space_group_name_H-M   'P 1'
#
loop_
_entity.id
_entity.type
_entity.pdbx_description
1 polymer ?
#
loop_
_entity_poly.entity_id
_entity_poly.type
_entity_poly.pdbx_seq_one_letter_code
_entity_poly.pdbx_strand_id
1 'polypeptide(L)'
;MNKKDVIIVGAGPSGIFTAYELLQLNNNLKITIIEKGKPIEKRNCPINKIGKCIQCKPCCNITCGFAGAGAFSDAKLSLYDKDSEEVLVGGNLPTIIGNQETKNLIDYCDKIYLQFGADPKIEGIENKNEILEIKNKAKENNKFNRHSY
;
A
#
# COMPACT_ATOMS: atom_id res chain seq x y z
N MET A 1 12.48 15.36 -30.43
CA MET A 1 11.63 14.98 -29.28
C MET A 1 12.16 13.66 -28.72
N ASN A 2 12.46 13.59 -27.41
CA ASN A 2 12.87 12.33 -26.79
C ASN A 2 11.65 11.40 -26.69
N LYS A 3 11.62 10.35 -27.52
CA LYS A 3 10.57 9.34 -27.48
C LYS A 3 10.60 8.62 -26.14
N LYS A 4 9.44 8.45 -25.53
CA LYS A 4 9.22 7.62 -24.33
C LYS A 4 8.57 6.31 -24.73
N ASP A 5 9.01 5.22 -24.11
CA ASP A 5 8.47 3.89 -24.43
C ASP A 5 7.21 3.61 -23.59
N VAL A 6 7.19 4.10 -22.34
CA VAL A 6 6.06 3.92 -21.41
C VAL A 6 5.76 5.24 -20.70
N ILE A 7 4.48 5.54 -20.56
CA ILE A 7 3.97 6.62 -19.71
C ILE A 7 3.05 6.02 -18.65
N ILE A 8 3.36 6.26 -17.38
CA ILE A 8 2.57 5.84 -16.22
C ILE A 8 1.90 7.08 -15.64
N VAL A 9 0.59 7.01 -15.44
CA VAL A 9 -0.17 8.11 -14.83
C VAL A 9 -0.46 7.77 -13.37
N GLY A 10 0.11 8.58 -12.47
CA GLY A 10 0.06 8.40 -11.03
C GLY A 10 1.34 7.80 -10.45
N ALA A 11 1.89 8.47 -9.44
CA ALA A 11 3.09 8.04 -8.70
C ALA A 11 2.73 7.50 -7.30
N GLY A 12 1.61 6.83 -7.16
CA GLY A 12 1.29 6.02 -5.99
C GLY A 12 2.00 4.66 -6.03
N PRO A 13 1.81 3.78 -5.03
CA PRO A 13 2.47 2.48 -4.98
C PRO A 13 2.33 1.68 -6.28
N SER A 14 1.14 1.58 -6.85
CA SER A 14 0.92 0.84 -8.10
C SER A 14 1.75 1.38 -9.27
N GLY A 15 1.82 2.71 -9.45
CA GLY A 15 2.62 3.31 -10.53
C GLY A 15 4.12 3.12 -10.32
N ILE A 16 4.58 3.21 -9.07
CA ILE A 16 5.98 3.00 -8.71
C ILE A 16 6.38 1.54 -8.95
N PHE A 17 5.58 0.57 -8.46
CA PHE A 17 5.83 -0.85 -8.68
C PHE A 17 5.75 -1.21 -10.16
N THR A 18 4.81 -0.64 -10.92
CA THR A 18 4.75 -0.84 -12.38
C THR A 18 6.05 -0.40 -13.06
N ALA A 19 6.57 0.77 -12.70
CA ALA A 19 7.85 1.23 -13.26
C ALA A 19 9.01 0.33 -12.83
N TYR A 20 9.03 -0.10 -11.57
CA TYR A 20 10.04 -0.99 -11.04
C TYR A 20 10.06 -2.32 -11.80
N GLU A 21 8.92 -2.99 -11.93
CA GLU A 21 8.80 -4.27 -12.64
C GLU A 21 9.20 -4.17 -14.12
N LEU A 22 8.74 -3.13 -14.80
CA LEU A 22 9.11 -2.90 -16.21
C LEU A 22 10.61 -2.76 -16.38
N LEU A 23 11.30 -2.09 -15.44
CA LEU A 23 12.75 -1.93 -15.49
C LEU A 23 13.49 -3.23 -15.09
N GLN A 24 12.91 -4.10 -14.27
CA GLN A 24 13.46 -5.45 -14.03
C GLN A 24 13.39 -6.31 -15.30
N LEU A 25 12.31 -6.19 -16.06
CA LEU A 25 12.11 -6.93 -17.33
C LEU A 25 12.98 -6.37 -18.45
N ASN A 26 13.12 -5.05 -18.53
CA ASN A 26 13.94 -4.39 -19.54
C ASN A 26 14.44 -3.02 -19.05
N ASN A 27 15.70 -2.97 -18.62
CA ASN A 27 16.33 -1.77 -18.07
C ASN A 27 16.61 -0.65 -19.10
N ASN A 28 16.40 -0.90 -20.40
CA ASN A 28 16.56 0.11 -21.45
C ASN A 28 15.29 0.93 -21.69
N LEU A 29 14.17 0.59 -21.04
CA LEU A 29 12.92 1.32 -21.21
C LEU A 29 13.03 2.76 -20.72
N LYS A 30 12.52 3.69 -21.54
CA LYS A 30 12.40 5.11 -21.21
C LYS A 30 11.02 5.37 -20.60
N ILE A 31 10.92 5.19 -19.28
CA ILE A 31 9.67 5.34 -18.55
C ILE A 31 9.52 6.80 -18.08
N THR A 32 8.30 7.32 -18.18
CA THR A 32 7.90 8.59 -17.60
C THR A 32 6.71 8.39 -16.69
N ILE A 33 6.81 8.82 -15.44
CA ILE A 33 5.68 8.83 -14.50
C ILE A 33 5.14 10.27 -14.43
N ILE A 34 3.84 10.44 -14.62
CA ILE A 34 3.14 11.72 -14.52
C ILE A 34 2.33 11.71 -13.23
N GLU A 35 2.61 12.64 -12.33
CA GLU A 35 1.91 12.80 -11.06
C GLU A 35 1.33 14.21 -10.96
N LYS A 36 0.03 14.31 -10.56
CA LYS A 36 -0.63 15.62 -10.46
C LYS A 36 -0.29 16.37 -9.18
N GLY A 37 0.10 15.65 -8.13
CA GLY A 37 0.44 16.23 -6.83
C GLY A 37 1.91 16.66 -6.76
N LYS A 38 2.33 17.06 -5.57
CA LYS A 38 3.68 17.58 -5.33
C LYS A 38 4.71 16.45 -5.14
N PRO A 39 6.00 16.70 -5.38
CA PRO A 39 7.07 15.82 -4.95
C PRO A 39 7.08 15.72 -3.42
N ILE A 40 7.64 14.62 -2.89
CA ILE A 40 7.49 14.26 -1.46
C ILE A 40 7.97 15.36 -0.51
N GLU A 41 9.04 16.04 -0.83
CA GLU A 41 9.66 17.08 -0.02
C GLU A 41 8.78 18.34 0.11
N LYS A 42 7.85 18.51 -0.84
CA LYS A 42 6.92 19.65 -0.88
C LYS A 42 5.52 19.28 -0.39
N ARG A 43 5.29 18.02 -0.01
CA ARG A 43 4.04 17.56 0.55
C ARG A 43 4.00 17.88 2.05
N ASN A 44 3.20 18.86 2.41
CA ASN A 44 3.07 19.33 3.78
C ASN A 44 1.62 19.73 4.05
N CYS A 45 1.05 19.26 5.17
CA CYS A 45 -0.26 19.67 5.63
C CYS A 45 -0.15 20.70 6.76
N PRO A 46 -0.66 21.91 6.60
CA PRO A 46 -0.56 22.93 7.64
C PRO A 46 -1.59 22.75 8.78
N ILE A 47 -2.44 21.74 8.73
CA ILE A 47 -3.53 21.55 9.70
C ILE A 47 -3.05 21.56 11.15
N ASN A 48 -1.90 20.94 11.43
CA ASN A 48 -1.33 20.89 12.78
C ASN A 48 -0.84 22.27 13.29
N LYS A 49 -0.56 23.21 12.35
CA LYS A 49 -0.09 24.56 12.69
C LYS A 49 -1.23 25.55 12.84
N ILE A 50 -2.28 25.41 12.01
CA ILE A 50 -3.35 26.41 11.90
C ILE A 50 -4.72 25.88 12.37
N GLY A 51 -4.80 24.61 12.80
CA GLY A 51 -6.00 24.00 13.38
C GLY A 51 -7.13 23.68 12.38
N LYS A 52 -6.97 23.98 11.11
CA LYS A 52 -8.01 23.73 10.09
C LYS A 52 -7.44 23.32 8.72
N CYS A 53 -8.25 22.55 7.96
CA CYS A 53 -7.91 22.19 6.59
C CYS A 53 -8.07 23.38 5.65
N ILE A 54 -7.04 23.65 4.84
CA ILE A 54 -7.01 24.75 3.84
C ILE A 54 -7.43 24.30 2.44
N GLN A 55 -7.88 23.05 2.28
CA GLN A 55 -8.30 22.49 0.97
C GLN A 55 -7.24 22.71 -0.12
N CYS A 56 -6.06 22.14 0.08
CA CYS A 56 -4.90 22.28 -0.82
C CYS A 56 -5.27 22.10 -2.30
N LYS A 57 -4.65 22.91 -3.16
CA LYS A 57 -4.76 22.79 -4.62
C LYS A 57 -3.41 22.32 -5.22
N PRO A 58 -3.40 21.53 -6.30
CA PRO A 58 -4.53 20.97 -7.06
C PRO A 58 -5.26 19.83 -6.33
N CYS A 59 -4.69 19.27 -5.29
CA CYS A 59 -5.25 18.18 -4.48
C CYS A 59 -4.66 18.19 -3.07
N CYS A 60 -5.22 17.37 -2.17
CA CYS A 60 -4.73 17.25 -0.79
C CYS A 60 -3.27 16.76 -0.75
N ASN A 61 -2.39 17.52 -0.10
CA ASN A 61 -0.97 17.20 -0.02
C ASN A 61 -0.67 15.89 0.74
N ILE A 62 -1.59 15.39 1.57
CA ILE A 62 -1.41 14.12 2.30
C ILE A 62 -1.78 12.91 1.44
N THR A 63 -2.86 13.03 0.65
CA THR A 63 -3.37 11.88 -0.11
C THR A 63 -2.89 11.85 -1.56
N CYS A 64 -2.37 12.97 -2.07
CA CYS A 64 -2.02 13.15 -3.47
C CYS A 64 -0.58 13.64 -3.60
N GLY A 65 0.13 13.11 -4.58
CA GLY A 65 1.53 13.42 -4.84
C GLY A 65 2.40 12.17 -4.89
N PHE A 66 3.69 12.36 -5.12
CA PHE A 66 4.65 11.26 -5.21
C PHE A 66 4.59 10.35 -3.96
N ALA A 67 4.63 9.05 -4.18
CA ALA A 67 4.43 7.96 -3.24
C ALA A 67 2.98 7.80 -2.69
N GLY A 68 2.02 8.59 -3.21
CA GLY A 68 0.60 8.44 -2.87
C GLY A 68 0.26 8.74 -1.41
N ALA A 69 -0.89 8.26 -0.93
CA ALA A 69 -1.32 8.44 0.45
C ALA A 69 -0.44 7.67 1.44
N GLY A 70 0.14 6.55 1.02
CA GLY A 70 1.00 5.70 1.84
C GLY A 70 2.24 6.41 2.40
N ALA A 71 2.75 7.44 1.72
CA ALA A 71 3.91 8.21 2.17
C ALA A 71 3.72 8.91 3.53
N PHE A 72 2.47 9.11 3.98
CA PHE A 72 2.12 9.75 5.26
C PHE A 72 1.24 8.85 6.12
N SER A 73 1.24 7.55 5.87
CA SER A 73 0.63 6.54 6.72
C SER A 73 1.57 6.18 7.88
N ASP A 74 1.16 5.21 8.68
CA ASP A 74 1.99 4.62 9.73
C ASP A 74 3.02 3.59 9.19
N ALA A 75 3.21 3.55 7.88
CA ALA A 75 4.18 2.71 7.16
C ALA A 75 4.05 1.21 7.46
N LYS A 76 2.82 0.73 7.68
CA LYS A 76 2.55 -0.70 7.91
C LYS A 76 2.13 -1.39 6.62
N LEU A 77 2.71 -2.55 6.36
CA LEU A 77 2.25 -3.51 5.36
C LEU A 77 1.43 -4.59 6.08
N SER A 78 0.18 -4.80 5.64
CA SER A 78 -0.66 -5.87 6.17
C SER A 78 -0.27 -7.19 5.51
N LEU A 79 0.20 -8.12 6.32
CA LEU A 79 0.52 -9.48 5.90
C LEU A 79 -0.67 -10.42 6.15
N TYR A 80 -0.66 -11.57 5.49
CA TYR A 80 -1.64 -12.63 5.71
C TYR A 80 -1.21 -13.53 6.89
N ASP A 81 -2.18 -14.24 7.47
CA ASP A 81 -1.89 -15.28 8.46
C ASP A 81 -1.37 -16.54 7.73
N LYS A 82 -0.12 -16.91 8.02
CA LYS A 82 0.55 -18.05 7.36
C LYS A 82 -0.10 -19.40 7.69
N ASP A 83 -0.76 -19.48 8.85
CA ASP A 83 -1.45 -20.68 9.30
C ASP A 83 -2.90 -20.77 8.76
N SER A 84 -3.38 -19.76 8.05
CA SER A 84 -4.70 -19.72 7.43
C SER A 84 -4.64 -20.07 5.95
N GLU A 85 -5.59 -20.88 5.50
CA GLU A 85 -5.79 -21.12 4.07
C GLU A 85 -6.40 -19.89 3.36
N GLU A 86 -7.18 -19.10 4.10
CA GLU A 86 -7.87 -17.93 3.60
C GLU A 86 -7.04 -16.67 3.77
N VAL A 87 -6.95 -15.86 2.71
CA VAL A 87 -6.29 -14.56 2.74
C VAL A 87 -7.32 -13.46 2.97
N LEU A 88 -7.21 -12.77 4.11
CA LEU A 88 -8.13 -11.70 4.51
C LEU A 88 -7.60 -10.30 4.20
N VAL A 89 -6.42 -10.19 3.59
CA VAL A 89 -5.79 -8.94 3.16
C VAL A 89 -5.80 -8.86 1.63
N GLY A 90 -5.60 -7.66 1.07
CA GLY A 90 -5.61 -7.46 -0.38
C GLY A 90 -7.01 -7.24 -0.99
N GLY A 91 -8.02 -6.98 -0.16
CA GLY A 91 -9.38 -6.72 -0.62
C GLY A 91 -9.98 -7.91 -1.38
N ASN A 92 -10.48 -7.70 -2.60
CA ASN A 92 -11.07 -8.75 -3.43
C ASN A 92 -10.05 -9.53 -4.27
N LEU A 93 -8.76 -9.27 -4.14
CA LEU A 93 -7.74 -9.92 -4.95
C LEU A 93 -7.78 -11.46 -4.83
N PRO A 94 -7.92 -12.06 -3.62
CA PRO A 94 -8.01 -13.50 -3.47
C PRO A 94 -9.17 -14.15 -4.24
N THR A 95 -10.26 -13.45 -4.45
CA THR A 95 -11.42 -13.95 -5.21
C THR A 95 -11.18 -13.92 -6.71
N ILE A 96 -10.23 -13.12 -7.19
CA ILE A 96 -9.92 -12.94 -8.63
C ILE A 96 -8.80 -13.90 -9.06
N ILE A 97 -7.71 -13.97 -8.29
CA ILE A 97 -6.52 -14.73 -8.65
C ILE A 97 -6.23 -15.93 -7.74
N GLY A 98 -7.05 -16.14 -6.70
CA GLY A 98 -6.88 -17.20 -5.72
C GLY A 98 -5.98 -16.81 -4.54
N ASN A 99 -6.15 -17.55 -3.43
CA ASN A 99 -5.42 -17.30 -2.20
C ASN A 99 -3.90 -17.47 -2.37
N GLN A 100 -3.47 -18.53 -3.06
CA GLN A 100 -2.03 -18.82 -3.19
C GLN A 100 -1.31 -17.73 -3.97
N GLU A 101 -1.87 -17.28 -5.10
CA GLU A 101 -1.24 -16.23 -5.90
C GLU A 101 -1.25 -14.89 -5.16
N THR A 102 -2.31 -14.60 -4.40
CA THR A 102 -2.35 -13.42 -3.54
C THR A 102 -1.27 -13.46 -2.47
N LYS A 103 -1.03 -14.63 -1.83
CA LYS A 103 0.08 -14.80 -0.87
C LYS A 103 1.43 -14.53 -1.55
N ASN A 104 1.66 -15.11 -2.71
CA ASN A 104 2.91 -14.93 -3.47
C ASN A 104 3.17 -13.44 -3.76
N LEU A 105 2.15 -12.70 -4.16
CA LEU A 105 2.28 -11.27 -4.44
C LEU A 105 2.53 -10.43 -3.18
N ILE A 106 1.91 -10.78 -2.06
CA ILE A 106 2.15 -10.09 -0.77
C ILE A 106 3.60 -10.33 -0.33
N ASP A 107 4.07 -11.58 -0.35
CA ASP A 107 5.45 -11.93 0.00
C ASP A 107 6.46 -11.25 -0.94
N TYR A 108 6.12 -11.11 -2.21
CA TYR A 108 6.95 -10.40 -3.18
C TYR A 108 7.05 -8.91 -2.86
N CYS A 109 5.93 -8.26 -2.56
CA CYS A 109 5.92 -6.86 -2.16
C CYS A 109 6.70 -6.63 -0.86
N ASP A 110 6.51 -7.49 0.14
CA ASP A 110 7.24 -7.44 1.41
C ASP A 110 8.75 -7.54 1.18
N LYS A 111 9.18 -8.52 0.39
CA LYS A 111 10.60 -8.67 0.02
C LYS A 111 11.18 -7.41 -0.62
N ILE A 112 10.44 -6.74 -1.50
CA ILE A 112 10.91 -5.49 -2.11
C ILE A 112 11.02 -4.39 -1.07
N TYR A 113 10.04 -4.21 -0.19
CA TYR A 113 10.11 -3.22 0.88
C TYR A 113 11.30 -3.48 1.82
N LEU A 114 11.57 -4.73 2.19
CA LEU A 114 12.73 -5.11 3.00
C LEU A 114 14.06 -4.79 2.28
N GLN A 115 14.15 -5.02 0.97
CA GLN A 115 15.32 -4.63 0.18
C GLN A 115 15.60 -3.12 0.20
N PHE A 116 14.54 -2.32 0.31
CA PHE A 116 14.64 -0.87 0.41
C PHE A 116 14.67 -0.34 1.85
N GLY A 117 14.87 -1.20 2.85
CA GLY A 117 15.15 -0.82 4.22
C GLY A 117 13.92 -0.73 5.12
N ALA A 118 12.81 -1.39 4.79
CA ALA A 118 11.71 -1.55 5.72
C ALA A 118 12.14 -2.36 6.94
N ASP A 119 11.54 -2.08 8.10
CA ASP A 119 11.78 -2.83 9.33
C ASP A 119 11.25 -4.26 9.17
N PRO A 120 12.08 -5.30 9.36
CA PRO A 120 11.65 -6.69 9.27
C PRO A 120 10.77 -7.16 10.43
N LYS A 121 10.55 -6.34 11.43
CA LYS A 121 9.72 -6.69 12.58
C LYS A 121 8.29 -6.94 12.15
N ILE A 122 7.77 -8.12 12.46
CA ILE A 122 6.36 -8.48 12.25
C ILE A 122 5.64 -8.34 13.59
N GLU A 123 4.64 -7.49 13.63
CA GLU A 123 3.80 -7.30 14.81
C GLU A 123 2.54 -8.18 14.75
N GLY A 124 1.95 -8.49 15.92
CA GLY A 124 0.73 -9.27 16.00
C GLY A 124 0.92 -10.78 15.99
N ILE A 125 2.16 -11.28 16.04
CA ILE A 125 2.45 -12.71 16.14
C ILE A 125 2.74 -13.17 17.59
N GLU A 126 3.06 -12.24 18.48
CA GLU A 126 3.54 -12.52 19.84
C GLU A 126 2.41 -12.96 20.77
N ASN A 127 1.16 -12.60 20.50
CA ASN A 127 -0.04 -12.85 21.34
C ASN A 127 -1.16 -13.56 20.57
N LYS A 128 -0.83 -14.63 19.83
CA LYS A 128 -1.81 -15.34 18.98
C LYS A 128 -3.09 -15.74 19.74
N ASN A 129 -2.98 -16.21 20.99
CA ASN A 129 -4.14 -16.63 21.79
C ASN A 129 -5.05 -15.45 22.16
N GLU A 130 -4.48 -14.35 22.59
CA GLU A 130 -5.22 -13.13 22.94
C GLU A 130 -5.92 -12.52 21.70
N ILE A 131 -5.22 -12.50 20.56
CA ILE A 131 -5.78 -12.07 19.28
C ILE A 131 -6.97 -12.97 18.89
N LEU A 132 -6.83 -14.29 19.06
CA LEU A 132 -7.89 -15.25 18.75
C LEU A 132 -9.11 -15.05 19.65
N GLU A 133 -8.91 -14.81 20.94
CA GLU A 133 -9.99 -14.49 21.88
C GLU A 133 -10.72 -13.20 21.48
N ILE A 134 -9.99 -12.14 21.13
CA ILE A 134 -10.57 -10.88 20.65
C ILE A 134 -11.37 -11.10 19.38
N LYS A 135 -10.83 -11.85 18.41
CA LYS A 135 -11.52 -12.20 17.16
C LYS A 135 -12.82 -12.98 17.44
N ASN A 136 -12.80 -13.95 18.34
CA ASN A 136 -13.97 -14.74 18.69
C ASN A 136 -15.04 -13.88 19.39
N LYS A 137 -14.65 -13.08 20.38
CA LYS A 137 -15.56 -12.12 21.05
C LYS A 137 -16.18 -11.12 20.07
N ALA A 138 -15.42 -10.68 19.06
CA ALA A 138 -15.93 -9.78 18.05
C ALA A 138 -16.93 -10.46 17.09
N LYS A 139 -16.70 -11.74 16.73
CA LYS A 139 -17.64 -12.55 15.95
C LYS A 139 -18.95 -12.79 16.70
N GLU A 140 -18.88 -13.18 17.99
CA GLU A 140 -20.03 -13.42 18.85
C GLU A 140 -20.92 -12.17 19.02
N ASN A 141 -20.31 -10.98 19.01
CA ASN A 141 -21.04 -9.72 19.13
C ASN A 141 -21.48 -9.12 17.79
N ASN A 142 -21.45 -9.86 16.69
CA ASN A 142 -21.81 -9.38 15.33
C ASN A 142 -21.14 -8.06 14.91
N LYS A 143 -20.02 -7.70 15.53
CA LYS A 143 -19.29 -6.46 15.23
C LYS A 143 -18.32 -6.59 14.05
N PHE A 144 -18.17 -7.79 13.50
CA PHE A 144 -17.48 -8.06 12.25
C PHE A 144 -18.49 -8.31 11.13
N ASN A 145 -19.35 -7.35 10.86
CA ASN A 145 -20.02 -7.34 9.57
C ASN A 145 -18.98 -6.85 8.53
N ARG A 146 -18.61 -7.73 7.62
CA ARG A 146 -17.93 -7.33 6.39
C ARG A 146 -18.82 -6.33 5.67
N HIS A 147 -18.52 -5.05 5.75
CA HIS A 147 -18.96 -4.14 4.74
C HIS A 147 -18.07 -4.35 3.52
N SER A 148 -18.55 -5.19 2.60
CA SER A 148 -18.06 -5.20 1.23
C SER A 148 -18.40 -3.84 0.61
N TYR A 149 -17.37 -3.03 0.39
CA TYR A 149 -17.45 -1.89 -0.53
C TYR A 149 -16.85 -2.32 -1.84
#